data_00175cb91fae3e34314863833cfc9e90
#
_entry.id   00175cb91fae3e34314863833cfc9e90
#
_cell.length_a   1.000
_cell.length_b   1.000
_cell.length_c   1.000
_cell.angle_alpha   90.00
_cell.angle_beta   90.00
_cell.angle_gamma   90.00
#
_symmetry.space_group_name_H-M   'P 1'
#
loop_
_entity.id
_entity.type
_entity.pdbx_description
1 polymer ?
#
loop_
_entity_poly.entity_id
_entity_poly.type
_entity_poly.pdbx_seq_one_letter_code
_entity_poly.pdbx_strand_id
1 'polypeptide(L)'
;MRPRPRWDLLAAVPAALLVAGLLIYVLAPASGPLALLAIIEEHLFLAVLVLLSPVALLVRARRLGAGLAVLAVAGGCLFGSEWISLPGSGAGRDDLTVMSWNVQYGMRSPAQQAAELAGVDADVVALLEVEPDAAAAIEADAALTARYPHRALAPQWGPWGLAVLSRYPISGLQSGLAPAFLEMDVAAPRGPVHLIVGHPMHADIGTVTPLRLPVAYDPAVRDAEVAIVRQRVEAALAAPADARLLLVGDFNTAPSEAEYRVLADGLRDTHVEVGQGPGWTWRPSRLAFLPMGWLRIDLQFSAGAIRPASTWTDCSLAGDHCRLFGAYEID
;
A
#
# COMPACT_ATOMS: atom_id res chain seq x y z
N MET A 1 20.00 -9.67 -52.73
CA MET A 1 19.95 -9.89 -51.27
C MET A 1 19.18 -8.73 -50.66
N ARG A 2 17.98 -8.93 -50.09
CA ARG A 2 17.30 -7.87 -49.33
C ARG A 2 18.06 -7.68 -48.03
N PRO A 3 18.37 -6.43 -47.62
CA PRO A 3 19.03 -6.18 -46.35
C PRO A 3 18.10 -6.73 -45.24
N ARG A 4 18.65 -7.61 -44.40
CA ARG A 4 17.93 -8.07 -43.20
C ARG A 4 17.65 -6.84 -42.36
N PRO A 5 16.40 -6.60 -41.92
CA PRO A 5 16.10 -5.49 -41.03
C PRO A 5 16.95 -5.62 -39.76
N ARG A 6 17.55 -4.51 -39.37
CA ARG A 6 18.44 -4.44 -38.20
C ARG A 6 17.59 -4.45 -36.92
N TRP A 7 16.92 -5.55 -36.64
CA TRP A 7 16.11 -5.76 -35.45
C TRP A 7 16.89 -5.48 -34.17
N ASP A 8 18.20 -5.72 -34.17
CA ASP A 8 19.08 -5.43 -33.04
C ASP A 8 19.10 -3.94 -32.67
N LEU A 9 19.01 -3.02 -33.66
CA LEU A 9 18.96 -1.58 -33.41
C LEU A 9 17.58 -1.12 -32.90
N LEU A 10 16.52 -1.70 -33.43
CA LEU A 10 15.16 -1.39 -32.97
C LEU A 10 14.92 -1.89 -31.54
N ALA A 11 15.58 -2.97 -31.13
CA ALA A 11 15.50 -3.50 -29.77
C ALA A 11 16.43 -2.79 -28.78
N ALA A 12 17.48 -2.12 -29.27
CA ALA A 12 18.42 -1.42 -28.39
C ALA A 12 17.77 -0.23 -27.65
N VAL A 13 16.85 0.48 -28.31
CA VAL A 13 16.17 1.64 -27.69
C VAL A 13 15.30 1.24 -26.48
N PRO A 14 14.33 0.31 -26.59
CA PRO A 14 13.55 -0.10 -25.43
C PRO A 14 14.39 -0.74 -24.32
N ALA A 15 15.44 -1.49 -24.68
CA ALA A 15 16.36 -2.03 -23.69
C ALA A 15 17.13 -0.93 -22.94
N ALA A 16 17.60 0.11 -23.63
CA ALA A 16 18.25 1.25 -23.00
C ALA A 16 17.31 2.04 -22.10
N LEU A 17 16.05 2.22 -22.52
CA LEU A 17 15.03 2.87 -21.71
C LEU A 17 14.72 2.07 -20.43
N LEU A 18 14.65 0.74 -20.51
CA LEU A 18 14.49 -0.10 -19.33
C LEU A 18 15.66 0.02 -18.35
N VAL A 19 16.90 -0.04 -18.87
CA VAL A 19 18.09 0.14 -18.04
C VAL A 19 18.09 1.51 -17.38
N ALA A 20 17.73 2.56 -18.11
CA ALA A 20 17.61 3.91 -17.55
C ALA A 20 16.52 3.97 -16.47
N GLY A 21 15.35 3.35 -16.69
CA GLY A 21 14.28 3.25 -15.71
C GLY A 21 14.71 2.52 -14.45
N LEU A 22 15.34 1.34 -14.57
CA LEU A 22 15.88 0.60 -13.43
C LEU A 22 16.93 1.41 -12.65
N LEU A 23 17.77 2.19 -13.34
CA LEU A 23 18.71 3.09 -12.67
C LEU A 23 17.99 4.21 -11.92
N ILE A 24 16.94 4.81 -12.49
CA ILE A 24 16.10 5.82 -11.85
C ILE A 24 15.43 5.21 -10.62
N TYR A 25 14.89 4.00 -10.73
CA TYR A 25 14.30 3.28 -9.59
C TYR A 25 15.31 3.08 -8.45
N VAL A 26 16.51 2.62 -8.76
CA VAL A 26 17.57 2.39 -7.75
C VAL A 26 18.06 3.69 -7.12
N LEU A 27 18.14 4.78 -7.91
CA LEU A 27 18.53 6.10 -7.41
C LEU A 27 17.44 6.75 -6.55
N ALA A 28 16.19 6.31 -6.69
CA ALA A 28 15.02 6.78 -5.93
C ALA A 28 14.99 8.31 -5.77
N PRO A 29 14.84 9.09 -6.87
CA PRO A 29 14.82 10.54 -6.78
C PRO A 29 13.62 11.00 -5.95
N ALA A 30 13.84 11.92 -5.01
CA ALA A 30 12.82 12.32 -4.04
C ALA A 30 11.69 13.17 -4.66
N SER A 31 11.95 13.86 -5.79
CA SER A 31 10.96 14.76 -6.39
C SER A 31 11.15 14.91 -7.89
N GLY A 32 10.21 15.62 -8.53
CA GLY A 32 10.24 15.93 -9.95
C GLY A 32 9.83 14.76 -10.85
N PRO A 33 9.94 14.90 -12.17
CA PRO A 33 9.43 13.91 -13.13
C PRO A 33 10.13 12.55 -13.07
N LEU A 34 11.39 12.50 -12.59
CA LEU A 34 12.10 11.22 -12.43
C LEU A 34 11.58 10.41 -11.25
N ALA A 35 11.06 11.07 -10.20
CA ALA A 35 10.40 10.37 -9.10
C ALA A 35 9.12 9.66 -9.59
N LEU A 36 8.32 10.31 -10.43
CA LEU A 36 7.16 9.68 -11.07
C LEU A 36 7.55 8.45 -11.89
N LEU A 37 8.68 8.50 -12.62
CA LEU A 37 9.17 7.34 -13.35
C LEU A 37 9.59 6.21 -12.42
N ALA A 38 10.24 6.51 -11.29
CA ALA A 38 10.61 5.51 -10.29
C ALA A 38 9.37 4.81 -9.70
N ILE A 39 8.31 5.56 -9.41
CA ILE A 39 7.06 5.03 -8.84
C ILE A 39 6.35 4.06 -9.81
N ILE A 40 6.41 4.33 -11.12
CA ILE A 40 5.74 3.49 -12.14
C ILE A 40 6.68 2.50 -12.84
N GLU A 41 7.97 2.47 -12.47
CA GLU A 41 8.98 1.66 -13.19
C GLU A 41 8.64 0.18 -13.21
N GLU A 42 8.11 -0.36 -12.14
CA GLU A 42 7.65 -1.74 -12.04
C GLU A 42 6.66 -2.10 -13.16
N HIS A 43 5.71 -1.22 -13.45
CA HIS A 43 4.71 -1.40 -14.52
C HIS A 43 5.34 -1.27 -15.91
N LEU A 44 6.23 -0.29 -16.09
CA LEU A 44 6.95 -0.10 -17.35
C LEU A 44 7.82 -1.33 -17.65
N PHE A 45 8.50 -1.83 -16.64
CA PHE A 45 9.33 -3.02 -16.74
C PHE A 45 8.50 -4.24 -17.15
N LEU A 46 7.39 -4.52 -16.46
CA LEU A 46 6.49 -5.61 -16.81
C LEU A 46 5.91 -5.47 -18.22
N ALA A 47 5.42 -4.27 -18.57
CA ALA A 47 4.84 -4.02 -19.87
C ALA A 47 5.85 -4.31 -21.00
N VAL A 48 7.08 -3.84 -20.84
CA VAL A 48 8.12 -4.09 -21.85
C VAL A 48 8.49 -5.57 -21.94
N LEU A 49 8.64 -6.28 -20.83
CA LEU A 49 8.88 -7.72 -20.83
C LEU A 49 7.75 -8.49 -21.53
N VAL A 50 6.51 -8.20 -21.18
CA VAL A 50 5.33 -8.89 -21.73
C VAL A 50 5.16 -8.62 -23.24
N LEU A 51 5.42 -7.39 -23.69
CA LEU A 51 5.24 -7.02 -25.09
C LEU A 51 6.39 -7.48 -25.98
N LEU A 52 7.64 -7.38 -25.50
CA LEU A 52 8.81 -7.68 -26.32
C LEU A 52 9.22 -9.16 -26.33
N SER A 53 8.90 -9.93 -25.27
CA SER A 53 9.28 -11.34 -25.23
C SER A 53 8.64 -12.18 -26.36
N PRO A 54 7.32 -12.08 -26.63
CA PRO A 54 6.70 -12.76 -27.77
C PRO A 54 7.28 -12.31 -29.10
N VAL A 55 7.57 -11.01 -29.25
CA VAL A 55 8.18 -10.47 -30.49
C VAL A 55 9.57 -11.09 -30.70
N ALA A 56 10.41 -11.13 -29.68
CA ALA A 56 11.74 -11.73 -29.74
C ALA A 56 11.69 -13.21 -30.17
N LEU A 57 10.71 -13.95 -29.64
CA LEU A 57 10.46 -15.35 -30.00
C LEU A 57 10.01 -15.51 -31.46
N LEU A 58 9.01 -14.72 -31.88
CA LEU A 58 8.44 -14.78 -33.24
C LEU A 58 9.47 -14.45 -34.32
N VAL A 59 10.28 -13.40 -34.10
CA VAL A 59 11.31 -12.99 -35.04
C VAL A 59 12.66 -13.73 -34.88
N ARG A 60 12.71 -14.68 -33.92
CA ARG A 60 13.92 -15.45 -33.59
C ARG A 60 15.14 -14.58 -33.30
N ALA A 61 14.92 -13.43 -32.65
CA ALA A 61 15.95 -12.46 -32.32
C ALA A 61 16.72 -12.89 -31.03
N ARG A 62 17.70 -13.79 -31.18
CA ARG A 62 18.43 -14.38 -30.05
C ARG A 62 19.07 -13.34 -29.11
N ARG A 63 19.63 -12.25 -29.66
CA ARG A 63 20.28 -11.19 -28.88
C ARG A 63 19.23 -10.41 -28.05
N LEU A 64 18.10 -10.08 -28.67
CA LEU A 64 16.99 -9.45 -27.95
C LEU A 64 16.46 -10.37 -26.83
N GLY A 65 16.25 -11.66 -27.13
CA GLY A 65 15.82 -12.64 -26.15
C GLY A 65 16.79 -12.76 -24.97
N ALA A 66 18.11 -12.80 -25.25
CA ALA A 66 19.11 -12.82 -24.19
C ALA A 66 19.10 -11.53 -23.34
N GLY A 67 18.97 -10.35 -23.97
CA GLY A 67 18.87 -9.07 -23.27
C GLY A 67 17.62 -9.01 -22.37
N LEU A 68 16.46 -9.45 -22.87
CA LEU A 68 15.22 -9.50 -22.08
C LEU A 68 15.34 -10.49 -20.90
N ALA A 69 16.03 -11.63 -21.09
CA ALA A 69 16.27 -12.56 -20.00
C ALA A 69 17.15 -11.95 -18.90
N VAL A 70 18.20 -11.21 -19.26
CA VAL A 70 19.03 -10.49 -18.29
C VAL A 70 18.22 -9.44 -17.54
N LEU A 71 17.38 -8.67 -18.25
CA LEU A 71 16.50 -7.68 -17.63
C LEU A 71 15.46 -8.34 -16.72
N ALA A 72 14.90 -9.49 -17.13
CA ALA A 72 13.97 -10.24 -16.30
C ALA A 72 14.62 -10.69 -14.97
N VAL A 73 15.87 -11.14 -15.02
CA VAL A 73 16.64 -11.48 -13.81
C VAL A 73 16.89 -10.23 -12.96
N ALA A 74 17.30 -9.11 -13.56
CA ALA A 74 17.54 -7.87 -12.83
C ALA A 74 16.26 -7.36 -12.14
N GLY A 75 15.12 -7.34 -12.86
CA GLY A 75 13.84 -6.96 -12.27
C GLY A 75 13.37 -7.95 -11.21
N GLY A 76 13.57 -9.25 -11.40
CA GLY A 76 13.30 -10.26 -10.38
C GLY A 76 14.14 -10.06 -9.10
N CYS A 77 15.38 -9.54 -9.23
CA CYS A 77 16.19 -9.17 -8.06
C CYS A 77 15.71 -7.88 -7.39
N LEU A 78 15.17 -6.92 -8.13
CA LEU A 78 14.72 -5.63 -7.60
C LEU A 78 13.31 -5.70 -7.01
N PHE A 79 12.37 -6.31 -7.74
CA PHE A 79 10.95 -6.35 -7.36
C PHE A 79 10.53 -7.68 -6.73
N GLY A 80 11.35 -8.74 -6.88
CA GLY A 80 10.96 -10.09 -6.50
C GLY A 80 10.65 -10.27 -5.03
N SER A 81 11.34 -9.56 -4.14
CA SER A 81 11.08 -9.58 -2.70
C SER A 81 9.73 -8.94 -2.32
N GLU A 82 9.20 -8.07 -3.17
CA GLU A 82 7.89 -7.47 -2.99
C GLU A 82 6.75 -8.34 -3.58
N TRP A 83 7.08 -9.19 -4.56
CA TRP A 83 6.07 -9.99 -5.27
C TRP A 83 5.97 -11.43 -4.78
N ILE A 84 7.03 -11.94 -4.18
CA ILE A 84 7.11 -13.34 -3.78
C ILE A 84 7.72 -13.40 -2.39
N SER A 85 6.89 -13.57 -1.41
CA SER A 85 7.35 -13.95 -0.07
C SER A 85 7.69 -15.43 -0.09
N LEU A 86 8.86 -15.79 0.39
CA LEU A 86 9.15 -17.19 0.67
C LEU A 86 8.19 -17.64 1.77
N PRO A 87 7.58 -18.83 1.66
CA PRO A 87 6.75 -19.35 2.72
C PRO A 87 7.56 -19.34 4.01
N GLY A 88 7.31 -18.34 4.85
CA GLY A 88 7.79 -18.35 6.20
C GLY A 88 7.18 -19.54 6.93
N SER A 89 7.67 -19.89 8.06
CA SER A 89 7.13 -20.92 8.96
C SER A 89 5.72 -20.61 9.48
N GLY A 90 5.02 -19.66 8.89
CA GLY A 90 3.70 -19.18 9.20
C GLY A 90 2.56 -20.07 8.70
N ALA A 91 2.61 -21.36 9.01
CA ALA A 91 1.39 -22.14 9.22
C ALA A 91 0.85 -21.82 10.64
N GLY A 92 0.91 -20.52 10.99
CA GLY A 92 0.52 -19.98 12.28
C GLY A 92 -0.99 -19.81 12.40
N ARG A 93 -1.42 -19.57 13.61
CA ARG A 93 -2.81 -19.21 13.89
C ARG A 93 -3.01 -17.74 13.55
N ASP A 94 -4.14 -17.42 12.96
CA ASP A 94 -4.59 -16.04 12.82
C ASP A 94 -5.15 -15.58 14.19
N ASP A 95 -4.26 -15.04 15.05
CA ASP A 95 -4.64 -14.59 16.40
C ASP A 95 -5.34 -13.20 16.35
N LEU A 96 -5.07 -12.41 15.31
CA LEU A 96 -5.66 -11.09 15.08
C LEU A 96 -5.71 -10.78 13.58
N THR A 97 -6.90 -10.44 13.09
CA THR A 97 -7.08 -9.97 11.70
C THR A 97 -7.38 -8.47 11.69
N VAL A 98 -6.59 -7.72 10.92
CA VAL A 98 -6.75 -6.27 10.76
C VAL A 98 -7.02 -5.94 9.30
N MET A 99 -8.08 -5.16 9.04
CA MET A 99 -8.34 -4.56 7.74
C MET A 99 -8.06 -3.06 7.80
N SER A 100 -7.35 -2.53 6.81
CA SER A 100 -7.29 -1.09 6.53
C SER A 100 -7.95 -0.77 5.18
N TRP A 101 -8.65 0.36 5.13
CA TRP A 101 -9.34 0.78 3.93
C TRP A 101 -9.55 2.30 3.88
N ASN A 102 -8.98 2.93 2.87
CA ASN A 102 -9.35 4.29 2.49
C ASN A 102 -10.70 4.20 1.74
N VAL A 103 -11.75 4.75 2.38
CA VAL A 103 -13.12 4.66 1.85
C VAL A 103 -13.41 5.69 0.76
N GLN A 104 -12.48 6.59 0.48
CA GLN A 104 -12.58 7.68 -0.50
C GLN A 104 -13.78 8.59 -0.19
N TYR A 105 -13.53 9.69 0.53
CA TYR A 105 -14.57 10.66 0.90
C TYR A 105 -15.41 11.11 -0.32
N GLY A 106 -16.70 11.34 -0.10
CA GLY A 106 -17.64 11.77 -1.15
C GLY A 106 -17.96 10.72 -2.23
N MET A 107 -17.32 9.53 -2.22
CA MET A 107 -17.56 8.50 -3.25
C MET A 107 -18.80 7.66 -2.97
N ARG A 108 -19.07 7.35 -1.70
CA ARG A 108 -20.17 6.48 -1.28
C ARG A 108 -21.15 7.24 -0.39
N SER A 109 -22.42 6.85 -0.47
CA SER A 109 -23.35 7.29 0.56
C SER A 109 -23.01 6.63 1.92
N PRO A 110 -23.32 7.30 3.04
CA PRO A 110 -23.10 6.74 4.38
C PRO A 110 -23.70 5.34 4.58
N ALA A 111 -24.91 5.12 4.05
CA ALA A 111 -25.56 3.81 4.11
C ALA A 111 -24.85 2.72 3.29
N GLN A 112 -24.25 3.08 2.15
CA GLN A 112 -23.44 2.14 1.37
C GLN A 112 -22.17 1.75 2.11
N GLN A 113 -21.47 2.70 2.73
CA GLN A 113 -20.28 2.41 3.53
C GLN A 113 -20.60 1.45 4.69
N ALA A 114 -21.65 1.70 5.43
CA ALA A 114 -22.11 0.83 6.53
C ALA A 114 -22.43 -0.59 6.01
N ALA A 115 -23.15 -0.69 4.89
CA ALA A 115 -23.52 -1.99 4.28
C ALA A 115 -22.28 -2.78 3.79
N GLU A 116 -21.31 -2.12 3.19
CA GLU A 116 -20.06 -2.74 2.74
C GLU A 116 -19.20 -3.22 3.91
N LEU A 117 -19.21 -2.49 5.04
CA LEU A 117 -18.52 -2.88 6.27
C LEU A 117 -19.21 -4.06 6.98
N ALA A 118 -20.53 -4.19 6.87
CA ALA A 118 -21.26 -5.30 7.49
C ALA A 118 -20.81 -6.68 6.96
N GLY A 119 -20.28 -6.74 5.73
CA GLY A 119 -19.72 -7.97 5.12
C GLY A 119 -18.26 -8.25 5.49
N VAL A 120 -17.58 -7.36 6.22
CA VAL A 120 -16.16 -7.51 6.57
C VAL A 120 -15.99 -8.51 7.71
N ASP A 121 -15.08 -9.47 7.53
CA ASP A 121 -14.66 -10.37 8.60
C ASP A 121 -13.20 -10.08 9.00
N ALA A 122 -13.04 -9.11 9.88
CA ALA A 122 -11.79 -8.75 10.54
C ALA A 122 -12.06 -8.45 12.01
N ASP A 123 -11.06 -8.58 12.86
CA ASP A 123 -11.17 -8.27 14.29
C ASP A 123 -11.08 -6.78 14.56
N VAL A 124 -10.24 -6.10 13.76
CA VAL A 124 -10.04 -4.67 13.80
C VAL A 124 -10.15 -4.11 12.38
N VAL A 125 -10.90 -3.02 12.23
CA VAL A 125 -11.12 -2.32 10.96
C VAL A 125 -10.65 -0.89 11.12
N ALA A 126 -9.62 -0.51 10.38
CA ALA A 126 -9.11 0.85 10.29
C ALA A 126 -9.63 1.52 9.00
N LEU A 127 -10.37 2.59 9.14
CA LEU A 127 -10.96 3.33 8.04
C LEU A 127 -10.31 4.71 7.92
N LEU A 128 -10.05 5.12 6.68
CA LEU A 128 -9.48 6.41 6.34
C LEU A 128 -10.45 7.18 5.44
N GLU A 129 -10.39 8.50 5.51
CA GLU A 129 -11.30 9.42 4.80
C GLU A 129 -12.77 9.29 5.22
N VAL A 130 -13.00 9.10 6.51
CA VAL A 130 -14.34 8.94 7.09
C VAL A 130 -14.96 10.30 7.38
N GLU A 131 -16.01 10.66 6.64
CA GLU A 131 -16.77 11.89 6.87
C GLU A 131 -17.75 11.76 8.03
N PRO A 132 -18.19 12.88 8.65
CA PRO A 132 -19.07 12.86 9.84
C PRO A 132 -20.39 12.12 9.64
N ASP A 133 -20.99 12.21 8.47
CA ASP A 133 -22.23 11.51 8.14
C ASP A 133 -22.03 10.00 7.95
N ALA A 134 -20.88 9.60 7.42
CA ALA A 134 -20.49 8.20 7.34
C ALA A 134 -20.25 7.59 8.73
N ALA A 135 -19.56 8.31 9.61
CA ALA A 135 -19.37 7.90 10.99
C ALA A 135 -20.72 7.75 11.72
N ALA A 136 -21.64 8.71 11.54
CA ALA A 136 -23.00 8.61 12.13
C ALA A 136 -23.78 7.40 11.61
N ALA A 137 -23.66 7.06 10.34
CA ALA A 137 -24.29 5.87 9.77
C ALA A 137 -23.68 4.56 10.33
N ILE A 138 -22.37 4.51 10.51
CA ILE A 138 -21.67 3.39 11.14
C ILE A 138 -22.11 3.23 12.60
N GLU A 139 -22.28 4.32 13.34
CA GLU A 139 -22.75 4.29 14.72
C GLU A 139 -24.22 3.84 14.83
N ALA A 140 -25.06 4.25 13.91
CA ALA A 140 -26.47 3.90 13.88
C ALA A 140 -26.75 2.45 13.42
N ASP A 141 -25.79 1.80 12.77
CA ASP A 141 -25.96 0.43 12.27
C ASP A 141 -25.86 -0.58 13.42
N ALA A 142 -26.96 -1.26 13.69
CA ALA A 142 -27.05 -2.22 14.80
C ALA A 142 -26.18 -3.47 14.60
N ALA A 143 -25.99 -3.92 13.36
CA ALA A 143 -25.16 -5.08 13.05
C ALA A 143 -23.68 -4.76 13.23
N LEU A 144 -23.23 -3.58 12.77
CA LEU A 144 -21.87 -3.08 13.02
C LEU A 144 -21.65 -2.84 14.52
N THR A 145 -22.64 -2.32 15.24
CA THR A 145 -22.54 -2.11 16.69
C THR A 145 -22.40 -3.44 17.45
N ALA A 146 -23.14 -4.45 17.06
CA ALA A 146 -23.02 -5.77 17.65
C ALA A 146 -21.68 -6.45 17.34
N ARG A 147 -21.17 -6.27 16.10
CA ARG A 147 -19.90 -6.89 15.65
C ARG A 147 -18.66 -6.19 16.20
N TYR A 148 -18.70 -4.84 16.25
CA TYR A 148 -17.61 -3.98 16.68
C TYR A 148 -18.08 -3.07 17.83
N PRO A 149 -18.19 -3.61 19.05
CA PRO A 149 -18.70 -2.85 20.20
C PRO A 149 -17.74 -1.75 20.68
N HIS A 150 -16.47 -1.81 20.26
CA HIS A 150 -15.45 -0.83 20.64
C HIS A 150 -15.05 -0.01 19.41
N ARG A 151 -15.04 1.31 19.55
CA ARG A 151 -14.83 2.23 18.43
C ARG A 151 -14.01 3.44 18.85
N ALA A 152 -13.14 3.89 17.95
CA ALA A 152 -12.46 5.17 18.03
C ALA A 152 -12.79 5.92 16.74
N LEU A 153 -13.61 6.97 16.85
CA LEU A 153 -14.07 7.75 15.69
C LEU A 153 -13.50 9.16 15.78
N ALA A 154 -12.81 9.58 14.74
CA ALA A 154 -12.30 10.92 14.53
C ALA A 154 -12.69 11.41 13.13
N PRO A 155 -13.99 11.50 12.81
CA PRO A 155 -14.44 11.86 11.47
C PRO A 155 -14.14 13.33 11.19
N GLN A 156 -13.80 13.61 9.93
CA GLN A 156 -13.58 14.95 9.42
C GLN A 156 -14.11 15.05 7.98
N TRP A 157 -14.50 16.22 7.56
CA TRP A 157 -14.82 16.47 6.15
C TRP A 157 -13.55 16.39 5.30
N GLY A 158 -13.64 15.73 4.14
CA GLY A 158 -12.51 15.53 3.24
C GLY A 158 -11.58 14.39 3.70
N PRO A 159 -10.25 14.48 3.42
CA PRO A 159 -9.36 13.33 3.55
C PRO A 159 -8.89 13.03 4.98
N TRP A 160 -9.18 13.87 5.97
CA TRP A 160 -8.57 13.77 7.31
C TRP A 160 -9.31 12.89 8.31
N GLY A 161 -10.50 12.41 7.97
CA GLY A 161 -11.31 11.62 8.90
C GLY A 161 -10.81 10.19 9.03
N LEU A 162 -10.74 9.69 10.27
CA LEU A 162 -10.32 8.33 10.59
C LEU A 162 -11.35 7.66 11.49
N ALA A 163 -11.43 6.32 11.41
CA ALA A 163 -12.18 5.53 12.36
C ALA A 163 -11.51 4.16 12.57
N VAL A 164 -11.60 3.65 13.79
CA VAL A 164 -11.25 2.27 14.11
C VAL A 164 -12.46 1.59 14.74
N LEU A 165 -12.84 0.47 14.19
CA LEU A 165 -13.87 -0.43 14.72
C LEU A 165 -13.17 -1.69 15.22
N SER A 166 -13.48 -2.16 16.43
CA SER A 166 -12.82 -3.30 17.03
C SER A 166 -13.78 -4.23 17.75
N ARG A 167 -13.53 -5.53 17.63
CA ARG A 167 -14.17 -6.56 18.47
C ARG A 167 -13.66 -6.52 19.91
N TYR A 168 -12.47 -5.95 20.10
CA TYR A 168 -11.76 -5.92 21.39
C TYR A 168 -11.73 -4.51 22.00
N PRO A 169 -11.66 -4.40 23.33
CA PRO A 169 -11.58 -3.11 24.01
C PRO A 169 -10.43 -2.24 23.49
N ILE A 170 -10.71 -0.95 23.35
CA ILE A 170 -9.76 0.09 22.95
C ILE A 170 -9.45 0.97 24.17
N SER A 171 -8.19 1.36 24.35
CA SER A 171 -7.74 2.28 25.39
C SER A 171 -6.59 3.17 24.89
N GLY A 172 -6.24 4.20 25.66
CA GLY A 172 -5.08 5.06 25.35
C GLY A 172 -5.22 5.90 24.09
N LEU A 173 -6.45 6.18 23.62
CA LEU A 173 -6.72 6.87 22.37
C LEU A 173 -6.04 8.24 22.30
N GLN A 174 -5.25 8.45 21.26
CA GLN A 174 -4.69 9.72 20.82
C GLN A 174 -5.04 9.94 19.34
N SER A 175 -5.14 11.18 18.91
CA SER A 175 -5.44 11.55 17.54
C SER A 175 -4.76 12.84 17.11
N GLY A 176 -4.53 13.01 15.81
CA GLY A 176 -4.03 14.22 15.18
C GLY A 176 -4.64 14.41 13.80
N LEU A 177 -4.53 15.63 13.27
CA LEU A 177 -5.11 16.02 11.99
C LEU A 177 -4.07 16.33 10.89
N ALA A 178 -2.84 16.62 11.27
CA ALA A 178 -1.78 16.90 10.30
C ALA A 178 -0.45 16.29 10.80
N PRO A 179 -0.15 15.04 10.44
CA PRO A 179 -0.97 14.09 9.66
C PRO A 179 -2.25 13.66 10.39
N ALA A 180 -3.20 13.12 9.64
CA ALA A 180 -4.31 12.40 10.25
C ALA A 180 -3.77 11.09 10.83
N PHE A 181 -3.95 10.89 12.15
CA PHE A 181 -3.60 9.64 12.81
C PHE A 181 -4.54 9.30 13.97
N LEU A 182 -4.68 8.02 14.23
CA LEU A 182 -5.22 7.47 15.47
C LEU A 182 -4.19 6.51 16.07
N GLU A 183 -3.96 6.62 17.37
CA GLU A 183 -3.05 5.76 18.12
C GLU A 183 -3.77 5.25 19.36
N MET A 184 -3.69 3.95 19.64
CA MET A 184 -4.44 3.30 20.72
C MET A 184 -3.88 1.92 21.05
N ASP A 185 -4.28 1.39 22.17
CA ASP A 185 -4.07 -0.02 22.53
C ASP A 185 -5.36 -0.80 22.32
N VAL A 186 -5.26 -1.93 21.60
CA VAL A 186 -6.32 -2.90 21.37
C VAL A 186 -6.06 -4.12 22.26
N ALA A 187 -6.99 -4.46 23.15
CA ALA A 187 -6.87 -5.61 24.06
C ALA A 187 -7.16 -6.93 23.33
N ALA A 188 -6.28 -7.31 22.40
CA ALA A 188 -6.39 -8.55 21.64
C ALA A 188 -6.33 -9.78 22.56
N PRO A 189 -6.82 -10.98 22.13
CA PRO A 189 -6.97 -12.16 23.01
C PRO A 189 -5.67 -12.64 23.66
N ARG A 190 -4.51 -12.39 23.03
CA ARG A 190 -3.19 -12.81 23.53
C ARG A 190 -2.37 -11.68 24.16
N GLY A 191 -3.00 -10.55 24.39
CA GLY A 191 -2.41 -9.38 25.03
C GLY A 191 -2.59 -8.11 24.19
N PRO A 192 -2.28 -6.95 24.78
CA PRO A 192 -2.51 -5.68 24.12
C PRO A 192 -1.61 -5.54 22.89
N VAL A 193 -2.18 -4.94 21.83
CA VAL A 193 -1.50 -4.55 20.62
C VAL A 193 -1.60 -3.03 20.50
N HIS A 194 -0.46 -2.36 20.43
CA HIS A 194 -0.38 -0.94 20.15
C HIS A 194 -0.63 -0.72 18.67
N LEU A 195 -1.70 -0.03 18.32
CA LEU A 195 -2.13 0.22 16.95
C LEU A 195 -1.97 1.70 16.61
N ILE A 196 -1.25 1.97 15.53
CA ILE A 196 -1.15 3.29 14.91
C ILE A 196 -1.81 3.21 13.54
N VAL A 197 -2.83 4.04 13.31
CA VAL A 197 -3.46 4.24 12.01
C VAL A 197 -3.00 5.58 11.47
N GLY A 198 -2.38 5.62 10.28
CA GLY A 198 -1.85 6.85 9.70
C GLY A 198 -2.42 7.13 8.31
N HIS A 199 -2.65 8.42 8.03
CA HIS A 199 -3.03 8.90 6.71
C HIS A 199 -2.34 10.25 6.41
N PRO A 200 -1.04 10.23 6.06
CA PRO A 200 -0.35 11.41 5.53
C PRO A 200 -0.99 11.86 4.21
N MET A 201 -0.96 13.16 3.95
CA MET A 201 -1.44 13.73 2.68
C MET A 201 -0.74 13.09 1.48
N HIS A 202 -1.40 13.07 0.34
CA HIS A 202 -0.75 12.65 -0.91
C HIS A 202 0.29 13.70 -1.36
N ALA A 203 1.28 13.25 -2.13
CA ALA A 203 2.20 14.16 -2.81
C ALA A 203 1.46 15.03 -3.83
N ASP A 204 1.93 16.25 -4.05
CA ASP A 204 1.38 17.13 -5.07
C ASP A 204 1.88 16.70 -6.46
N ILE A 205 0.93 16.48 -7.38
CA ILE A 205 1.22 16.03 -8.75
C ILE A 205 0.82 17.11 -9.74
N GLY A 206 1.83 17.83 -10.24
CA GLY A 206 1.64 18.79 -11.31
C GLY A 206 1.32 18.09 -12.65
N THR A 207 0.30 18.56 -13.34
CA THR A 207 -0.12 17.97 -14.63
C THR A 207 -0.16 19.00 -15.75
N VAL A 208 0.11 18.55 -17.00
CA VAL A 208 -0.05 19.37 -18.21
C VAL A 208 -1.37 19.03 -18.91
N THR A 209 -2.10 20.08 -19.24
CA THR A 209 -3.33 20.00 -20.05
C THR A 209 -2.99 19.84 -21.55
N PRO A 210 -3.88 19.25 -22.40
CA PRO A 210 -5.23 18.78 -22.10
C PRO A 210 -5.31 17.34 -21.53
N LEU A 211 -4.23 16.56 -21.61
CA LEU A 211 -4.23 15.13 -21.27
C LEU A 211 -4.05 14.85 -19.78
N ARG A 212 -3.83 15.89 -18.95
CA ARG A 212 -3.48 15.74 -17.53
C ARG A 212 -2.32 14.78 -17.32
N LEU A 213 -1.29 14.88 -18.16
CA LEU A 213 -0.09 14.08 -17.99
C LEU A 213 0.68 14.55 -16.76
N PRO A 214 1.06 13.68 -15.84
CA PRO A 214 1.85 14.04 -14.68
C PRO A 214 3.27 14.42 -15.12
N VAL A 215 3.74 15.60 -14.71
CA VAL A 215 5.05 16.15 -15.13
C VAL A 215 5.86 16.70 -13.96
N ALA A 216 5.24 16.83 -12.80
CA ALA A 216 5.91 17.25 -11.58
C ALA A 216 5.40 16.41 -10.41
N TYR A 217 6.26 16.19 -9.43
CA TYR A 217 6.00 15.45 -8.22
C TYR A 217 6.68 16.17 -7.06
N ASP A 218 5.90 16.62 -6.11
CA ASP A 218 6.37 17.27 -4.89
C ASP A 218 5.80 16.56 -3.66
N PRO A 219 6.58 15.75 -2.96
CA PRO A 219 6.13 15.03 -1.78
C PRO A 219 6.39 15.79 -0.48
N ALA A 220 6.85 17.03 -0.49
CA ALA A 220 7.37 17.71 0.70
C ALA A 220 6.41 17.74 1.90
N VAL A 221 5.11 17.96 1.65
CA VAL A 221 4.09 17.95 2.73
C VAL A 221 3.90 16.53 3.26
N ARG A 222 3.74 15.56 2.37
CA ARG A 222 3.62 14.15 2.74
C ARG A 222 4.82 13.69 3.57
N ASP A 223 6.01 13.97 3.12
CA ASP A 223 7.25 13.52 3.77
C ASP A 223 7.40 14.11 5.18
N ALA A 224 7.02 15.38 5.35
CA ALA A 224 6.97 15.99 6.67
C ALA A 224 5.96 15.29 7.60
N GLU A 225 4.81 14.87 7.06
CA GLU A 225 3.77 14.15 7.81
C GLU A 225 4.18 12.70 8.10
N VAL A 226 4.83 12.01 7.16
CA VAL A 226 5.43 10.68 7.37
C VAL A 226 6.46 10.74 8.51
N ALA A 227 7.27 11.79 8.58
CA ALA A 227 8.23 11.96 9.67
C ALA A 227 7.55 12.09 11.06
N ILE A 228 6.37 12.71 11.14
CA ILE A 228 5.59 12.77 12.38
C ILE A 228 5.04 11.38 12.76
N VAL A 229 4.49 10.63 11.79
CA VAL A 229 4.08 9.24 12.04
C VAL A 229 5.27 8.40 12.50
N ARG A 230 6.43 8.58 11.87
CA ARG A 230 7.66 7.88 12.24
C ARG A 230 8.08 8.15 13.69
N GLN A 231 7.98 9.39 14.18
CA GLN A 231 8.24 9.71 15.58
C GLN A 231 7.33 8.92 16.54
N ARG A 232 6.06 8.70 16.18
CA ARG A 232 5.15 7.86 16.95
C ARG A 232 5.61 6.39 16.98
N VAL A 233 5.98 5.87 15.82
CA VAL A 233 6.55 4.53 15.69
C VAL A 233 7.80 4.38 16.54
N GLU A 234 8.73 5.33 16.52
CA GLU A 234 9.95 5.32 17.32
C GLU A 234 9.68 5.31 18.81
N ALA A 235 8.70 6.11 19.24
CA ALA A 235 8.26 6.10 20.64
C ALA A 235 7.70 4.73 21.04
N ALA A 236 6.92 4.10 20.16
CA ALA A 236 6.39 2.76 20.39
C ALA A 236 7.50 1.66 20.36
N LEU A 237 8.48 1.78 19.47
CA LEU A 237 9.63 0.86 19.39
C LEU A 237 10.58 0.97 20.60
N ALA A 238 10.56 2.10 21.32
CA ALA A 238 11.30 2.27 22.57
C ALA A 238 10.68 1.49 23.76
N ALA A 239 9.47 0.93 23.58
CA ALA A 239 8.83 0.05 24.56
C ALA A 239 9.60 -1.29 24.70
N PRO A 240 9.31 -2.12 25.73
CA PRO A 240 9.92 -3.43 25.89
C PRO A 240 9.84 -4.30 24.63
N ALA A 241 10.82 -5.19 24.43
CA ALA A 241 10.91 -6.02 23.22
C ALA A 241 9.73 -6.99 23.00
N ASP A 242 8.94 -7.27 24.05
CA ASP A 242 7.71 -8.04 24.01
C ASP A 242 6.46 -7.18 23.68
N ALA A 243 6.62 -5.85 23.55
CA ALA A 243 5.55 -4.99 23.07
C ALA A 243 5.15 -5.40 21.63
N ARG A 244 3.90 -5.17 21.29
CA ARG A 244 3.33 -5.54 20.01
C ARG A 244 2.85 -4.27 19.33
N LEU A 245 3.44 -3.94 18.18
CA LEU A 245 3.13 -2.76 17.41
C LEU A 245 2.57 -3.15 16.05
N LEU A 246 1.45 -2.53 15.67
CA LEU A 246 0.93 -2.49 14.31
C LEU A 246 0.84 -1.04 13.84
N LEU A 247 1.38 -0.77 12.66
CA LEU A 247 1.20 0.48 11.92
C LEU A 247 0.45 0.15 10.64
N VAL A 248 -0.71 0.77 10.43
CA VAL A 248 -1.57 0.49 9.27
C VAL A 248 -2.11 1.79 8.68
N GLY A 249 -2.41 1.81 7.39
CA GLY A 249 -3.04 2.95 6.75
C GLY A 249 -2.66 3.15 5.29
N ASP A 250 -3.13 4.25 4.73
CA ASP A 250 -2.71 4.79 3.44
C ASP A 250 -1.62 5.84 3.68
N PHE A 251 -0.39 5.48 3.34
CA PHE A 251 0.76 6.38 3.55
C PHE A 251 1.08 7.21 2.32
N ASN A 252 0.31 7.06 1.25
CA ASN A 252 0.53 7.76 -0.01
C ASN A 252 1.99 7.65 -0.51
N THR A 253 2.65 6.54 -0.15
CA THR A 253 4.08 6.29 -0.37
C THR A 253 4.27 4.90 -0.96
N ALA A 254 4.86 4.83 -2.13
CA ALA A 254 5.18 3.57 -2.80
C ALA A 254 6.54 3.00 -2.30
N PRO A 255 6.76 1.67 -2.36
CA PRO A 255 8.02 1.06 -1.93
C PRO A 255 9.28 1.57 -2.63
N SER A 256 9.13 2.10 -3.84
CA SER A 256 10.22 2.73 -4.59
C SER A 256 10.72 4.05 -4.01
N GLU A 257 9.96 4.67 -3.10
CA GLU A 257 10.26 5.99 -2.56
C GLU A 257 11.15 5.90 -1.31
N ALA A 258 11.92 6.97 -1.06
CA ALA A 258 12.82 7.03 0.09
C ALA A 258 12.04 7.00 1.41
N GLU A 259 10.90 7.65 1.46
CA GLU A 259 10.02 7.76 2.63
C GLU A 259 9.44 6.42 3.06
N TYR A 260 9.23 5.48 2.12
CA TYR A 260 8.87 4.11 2.49
C TYR A 260 9.95 3.47 3.38
N ARG A 261 11.23 3.68 3.06
CA ARG A 261 12.34 3.14 3.87
C ARG A 261 12.40 3.79 5.25
N VAL A 262 12.11 5.09 5.32
CA VAL A 262 12.00 5.82 6.60
C VAL A 262 10.87 5.22 7.43
N LEU A 263 9.71 4.99 6.82
CA LEU A 263 8.54 4.42 7.50
C LEU A 263 8.78 2.99 7.97
N ALA A 264 9.40 2.16 7.13
CA ALA A 264 9.62 0.74 7.37
C ALA A 264 10.80 0.43 8.32
N ASP A 265 11.63 1.43 8.68
CA ASP A 265 12.83 1.18 9.48
C ASP A 265 12.49 0.59 10.85
N GLY A 266 13.07 -0.58 11.17
CA GLY A 266 12.78 -1.34 12.39
C GLY A 266 11.42 -2.05 12.42
N LEU A 267 10.65 -2.01 11.32
CA LEU A 267 9.36 -2.67 11.17
C LEU A 267 9.44 -3.83 10.16
N ARG A 268 8.55 -4.79 10.30
CA ARG A 268 8.30 -5.85 9.30
C ARG A 268 7.13 -5.40 8.42
N ASP A 269 7.37 -5.21 7.13
CA ASP A 269 6.29 -4.99 6.15
C ASP A 269 5.52 -6.30 5.97
N THR A 270 4.23 -6.27 6.27
CA THR A 270 3.36 -7.44 6.22
C THR A 270 3.32 -8.07 4.82
N HIS A 271 3.30 -7.26 3.77
CA HIS A 271 3.25 -7.77 2.40
C HIS A 271 4.60 -8.39 1.99
N VAL A 272 5.72 -7.76 2.33
CA VAL A 272 7.06 -8.30 2.03
C VAL A 272 7.31 -9.62 2.75
N GLU A 273 6.82 -9.77 3.99
CA GLU A 273 7.01 -10.98 4.78
C GLU A 273 6.16 -12.17 4.28
N VAL A 274 4.87 -11.95 3.97
CA VAL A 274 3.91 -13.04 3.73
C VAL A 274 2.99 -12.83 2.53
N GLY A 275 3.12 -11.72 1.80
CA GLY A 275 2.26 -11.41 0.65
C GLY A 275 2.61 -12.21 -0.59
N GLN A 276 1.69 -12.27 -1.53
CA GLN A 276 1.89 -12.83 -2.86
C GLN A 276 1.43 -11.84 -3.93
N GLY A 277 2.21 -11.73 -5.00
CA GLY A 277 1.99 -10.75 -6.04
C GLY A 277 2.43 -9.35 -5.62
N PRO A 278 2.12 -8.31 -6.40
CA PRO A 278 2.63 -6.95 -6.17
C PRO A 278 1.95 -6.20 -5.01
N GLY A 279 0.89 -6.73 -4.41
CA GLY A 279 0.19 -6.11 -3.28
C GLY A 279 -0.44 -4.76 -3.58
N TRP A 280 -0.71 -4.45 -4.83
CA TRP A 280 -1.27 -3.17 -5.24
C TRP A 280 -2.63 -2.90 -4.62
N THR A 281 -2.79 -1.72 -4.02
CA THR A 281 -3.98 -1.34 -3.28
C THR A 281 -4.71 -0.15 -3.90
N TRP A 282 -4.00 0.78 -4.54
CA TRP A 282 -4.59 1.97 -5.15
C TRP A 282 -4.60 1.89 -6.68
N ARG A 283 -5.63 2.47 -7.29
CA ARG A 283 -5.79 2.60 -8.75
C ARG A 283 -6.40 3.96 -9.10
N PRO A 284 -6.02 4.56 -10.24
CA PRO A 284 -6.72 5.77 -10.70
C PRO A 284 -8.23 5.52 -10.84
N SER A 285 -9.05 6.48 -10.45
CA SER A 285 -10.53 6.36 -10.50
C SER A 285 -11.08 5.96 -11.87
N ARG A 286 -10.36 6.29 -12.97
CA ARG A 286 -10.70 5.84 -14.34
C ARG A 286 -10.54 4.33 -14.53
N LEU A 287 -9.76 3.69 -13.69
CA LEU A 287 -9.50 2.24 -13.71
C LEU A 287 -10.22 1.51 -12.56
N ALA A 288 -11.13 2.18 -11.85
CA ALA A 288 -11.88 1.60 -10.74
C ALA A 288 -12.74 0.37 -11.12
N PHE A 289 -12.94 0.13 -12.41
CA PHE A 289 -13.60 -1.07 -12.93
C PHE A 289 -12.69 -2.32 -12.95
N LEU A 290 -11.37 -2.16 -12.81
CA LEU A 290 -10.45 -3.28 -12.74
C LEU A 290 -10.48 -3.89 -11.34
N PRO A 291 -10.48 -5.22 -11.22
CA PRO A 291 -10.49 -5.93 -9.92
C PRO A 291 -9.08 -6.01 -9.29
N MET A 292 -8.24 -5.02 -9.53
CA MET A 292 -6.86 -4.97 -9.03
C MET A 292 -6.41 -3.53 -8.83
N GLY A 293 -5.50 -3.30 -7.88
CA GLY A 293 -4.81 -2.03 -7.71
C GLY A 293 -3.78 -1.76 -8.81
N TRP A 294 -3.10 -0.63 -8.69
CA TRP A 294 -2.02 -0.19 -9.56
C TRP A 294 -0.76 0.17 -8.76
N LEU A 295 -0.89 0.77 -7.58
CA LEU A 295 0.20 1.10 -6.67
C LEU A 295 -0.06 0.50 -5.30
N ARG A 296 0.98 0.14 -4.59
CA ARG A 296 0.94 -0.29 -3.20
C ARG A 296 1.28 0.89 -2.29
N ILE A 297 0.27 1.62 -1.84
CA ILE A 297 0.40 2.79 -0.97
C ILE A 297 -0.36 2.64 0.36
N ASP A 298 -1.34 1.74 0.42
CA ASP A 298 -1.88 1.24 1.68
C ASP A 298 -0.94 0.16 2.20
N LEU A 299 -0.45 0.35 3.42
CA LEU A 299 0.61 -0.47 4.00
C LEU A 299 0.20 -0.95 5.40
N GLN A 300 0.72 -2.12 5.77
CA GLN A 300 0.63 -2.64 7.12
C GLN A 300 2.00 -3.13 7.57
N PHE A 301 2.42 -2.70 8.75
CA PHE A 301 3.69 -3.06 9.35
C PHE A 301 3.50 -3.59 10.75
N SER A 302 4.43 -4.45 11.21
CA SER A 302 4.45 -4.97 12.56
C SER A 302 5.83 -4.89 13.20
N ALA A 303 5.88 -4.85 14.53
CA ALA A 303 7.12 -4.98 15.28
C ALA A 303 6.89 -5.64 16.64
N GLY A 304 7.97 -6.13 17.26
CA GLY A 304 7.95 -6.79 18.56
C GLY A 304 7.35 -8.20 18.50
N ALA A 305 6.58 -8.58 19.52
CA ALA A 305 6.01 -9.91 19.71
C ALA A 305 4.69 -10.10 18.93
N ILE A 306 4.61 -9.58 17.70
CA ILE A 306 3.51 -9.79 16.75
C ILE A 306 4.09 -9.92 15.35
N ARG A 307 3.69 -10.95 14.60
CA ARG A 307 4.23 -11.25 13.27
C ARG A 307 3.14 -11.43 12.23
N PRO A 308 3.39 -11.04 10.98
CA PRO A 308 2.49 -11.36 9.88
C PRO A 308 2.36 -12.87 9.69
N ALA A 309 1.12 -13.36 9.52
CA ALA A 309 0.81 -14.74 9.16
C ALA A 309 0.32 -14.84 7.71
N SER A 310 -0.52 -13.89 7.27
CA SER A 310 -0.98 -13.77 5.89
C SER A 310 -1.40 -12.34 5.56
N THR A 311 -1.47 -12.02 4.27
CA THR A 311 -2.04 -10.75 3.78
C THR A 311 -2.69 -10.93 2.43
N TRP A 312 -3.74 -10.15 2.18
CA TRP A 312 -4.43 -10.12 0.88
C TRP A 312 -5.10 -8.77 0.64
N THR A 313 -5.37 -8.47 -0.61
CA THR A 313 -6.13 -7.29 -1.03
C THR A 313 -7.48 -7.71 -1.61
N ASP A 314 -8.51 -6.90 -1.38
CA ASP A 314 -9.81 -7.06 -2.00
C ASP A 314 -10.21 -5.77 -2.74
N CYS A 315 -10.15 -5.83 -4.05
CA CYS A 315 -10.50 -4.76 -4.98
C CYS A 315 -11.89 -4.96 -5.62
N SER A 316 -12.75 -5.76 -5.03
CA SER A 316 -14.08 -6.08 -5.57
C SER A 316 -15.05 -4.90 -5.51
N LEU A 317 -14.84 -3.95 -4.60
CA LEU A 317 -15.67 -2.76 -4.45
C LEU A 317 -15.25 -1.65 -5.41
N ALA A 318 -16.21 -0.81 -5.80
CA ALA A 318 -15.94 0.41 -6.52
C ALA A 318 -15.14 1.38 -5.63
N GLY A 319 -14.27 2.18 -6.24
CA GLY A 319 -13.39 3.12 -5.55
C GLY A 319 -11.97 3.03 -6.07
N ASP A 320 -11.12 3.92 -5.64
CA ASP A 320 -9.72 3.95 -6.04
C ASP A 320 -8.81 3.16 -5.09
N HIS A 321 -9.25 2.83 -3.87
CA HIS A 321 -8.53 1.96 -2.96
C HIS A 321 -9.21 0.59 -2.79
N CYS A 322 -8.39 -0.45 -2.70
CA CYS A 322 -8.76 -1.79 -2.31
C CYS A 322 -8.71 -1.91 -0.78
N ARG A 323 -9.47 -2.84 -0.22
CA ARG A 323 -9.32 -3.21 1.19
C ARG A 323 -8.04 -4.02 1.35
N LEU A 324 -7.21 -3.68 2.33
CA LEU A 324 -6.00 -4.43 2.68
C LEU A 324 -6.21 -5.18 3.99
N PHE A 325 -6.02 -6.47 3.96
CA PHE A 325 -6.13 -7.35 5.12
C PHE A 325 -4.76 -7.88 5.52
N GLY A 326 -4.52 -7.96 6.82
CA GLY A 326 -3.40 -8.67 7.42
C GLY A 326 -3.87 -9.53 8.57
N ALA A 327 -3.45 -10.79 8.58
CA ALA A 327 -3.60 -11.67 9.72
C ALA A 327 -2.27 -11.81 10.44
N TYR A 328 -2.32 -11.83 11.76
CA TYR A 328 -1.14 -11.76 12.61
C TYR A 328 -1.15 -12.85 13.67
N GLU A 329 0.02 -13.43 13.92
CA GLU A 329 0.32 -14.28 15.05
C GLU A 329 0.87 -13.41 16.18
N ILE A 330 0.37 -13.63 17.40
CA ILE A 330 0.78 -12.94 18.62
C ILE A 330 1.56 -13.95 19.49
N ASP A 331 2.84 -13.66 19.72
CA ASP A 331 3.72 -14.47 20.56
C ASP A 331 3.42 -14.34 22.06
#